data_f82e318dca82f5cfa287f8510391bcf2
#
_entry.id   f82e318dca82f5cfa287f8510391bcf2
#
_cell.length_a   1.000
_cell.length_b   1.000
_cell.length_c   1.000
_cell.angle_alpha   90.00
_cell.angle_beta   90.00
_cell.angle_gamma   90.00
#
_symmetry.space_group_name_H-M   'P 1'
#
loop_
_entity.id
_entity.type
_entity.pdbx_description
1 polymer ?
#
loop_
_entity_poly.entity_id
_entity_poly.type
_entity_poly.pdbx_seq_one_letter_code
_entity_poly.pdbx_strand_id
1 'polypeptide(L)'
;PPRSTLFPYTTLFRSNRIPVLLLPGDSFSSRQPDPVLQQIETPWDHTINANSAFKPVSRYWDRIERPEQLMVAVLNAMRVLTDPVETGAATLCLPQDTQAEAYDYPDYFLAKRIWHIDRRPLNPRSLHEAATLLSKAKKPLIIAGGGVHYSQAADTLRDFAETFGIPVGETQAGKSAMSWKDSMSVGAIGVTGTSAANLIANDADVVLVVGSRLQDFTTASKQIFSPDVKLLHLNISQYDGLKMDSVALHADAKSGLETLKKSLQKSGYQTNPEYRKLVAQLQSEWNIEVDRLYKLTSEEGNVQTLIVGALNEFMAPEDVILCAAGSLPGDLHRLWRSELPKNYHMEYGYSCMGYEVAGGLGAKLAMDQGELYVIVGDGSYLMLHTEILTALKEHVKINVVLLDNSGYQCIRNLQMEHGSVGFGNEFRYREKNSDRLTGEITPVDFKKYAEALGVKAFYANNVSEFRELLRTTRNEDVSTLIEVKVLPGTMTGGYHSWWRVGVPEVSNCETTTDSNLKMSEEIRKARAY
;
A
#
# COMPACT_ATOMS: atom_id res chain seq x y z
N PRO A 1 3.65 -22.22 7.02
CA PRO A 1 4.62 -21.30 6.41
C PRO A 1 5.90 -21.21 7.27
N PRO A 2 7.05 -20.96 6.65
CA PRO A 2 8.29 -20.81 7.41
C PRO A 2 8.15 -19.68 8.43
N ARG A 3 8.53 -19.92 9.68
CA ARG A 3 8.42 -18.93 10.79
C ARG A 3 9.16 -17.63 10.51
N SER A 4 10.15 -17.64 9.64
CA SER A 4 10.93 -16.48 9.21
C SER A 4 10.15 -15.43 8.43
N THR A 5 8.98 -15.77 7.86
CA THR A 5 8.17 -14.85 7.07
C THR A 5 7.10 -14.10 7.88
N LEU A 6 6.78 -14.56 9.10
CA LEU A 6 5.75 -13.91 9.94
C LEU A 6 6.17 -12.51 10.42
N PHE A 7 7.45 -12.29 10.71
CA PHE A 7 7.92 -11.03 11.27
C PHE A 7 7.74 -9.83 10.32
N PRO A 8 8.12 -9.88 9.03
CA PRO A 8 7.85 -8.78 8.09
C PRO A 8 6.36 -8.47 7.95
N TYR A 9 5.52 -9.51 7.86
CA TYR A 9 4.06 -9.31 7.72
C TYR A 9 3.41 -8.76 8.98
N THR A 10 3.87 -9.11 10.17
CA THR A 10 3.37 -8.52 11.41
C THR A 10 3.65 -7.02 11.45
N THR A 11 4.81 -6.57 10.96
CA THR A 11 5.14 -5.15 10.79
C THR A 11 4.17 -4.46 9.83
N LEU A 12 3.84 -5.10 8.72
CA LEU A 12 2.83 -4.64 7.76
C LEU A 12 1.46 -4.46 8.41
N PHE A 13 0.98 -5.45 9.17
CA PHE A 13 -0.30 -5.39 9.87
C PHE A 13 -0.35 -4.22 10.87
N ARG A 14 0.74 -4.01 11.64
CA ARG A 14 0.84 -2.85 12.53
C ARG A 14 0.82 -1.53 11.77
N SER A 15 1.62 -1.42 10.70
CA SER A 15 1.77 -0.18 9.93
C SER A 15 0.49 0.20 9.20
N ASN A 16 -0.24 -0.78 8.68
CA ASN A 16 -1.49 -0.56 7.94
C ASN A 16 -2.74 -0.66 8.83
N ARG A 17 -2.58 -0.88 10.14
CA ARG A 17 -3.70 -1.03 11.10
C ARG A 17 -4.67 -2.14 10.68
N ILE A 18 -4.12 -3.29 10.25
CA ILE A 18 -4.92 -4.44 9.85
C ILE A 18 -5.16 -5.33 11.07
N PRO A 19 -6.41 -5.61 11.45
CA PRO A 19 -6.71 -6.47 12.59
C PRO A 19 -6.36 -7.93 12.29
N VAL A 20 -5.34 -8.45 12.98
CA VAL A 20 -4.88 -9.85 12.85
C VAL A 20 -4.61 -10.41 14.22
N LEU A 21 -5.18 -11.58 14.53
CA LEU A 21 -4.86 -12.35 15.73
C LEU A 21 -3.79 -13.38 15.39
N LEU A 22 -2.63 -13.26 16.02
CA LEU A 22 -1.51 -14.20 15.92
C LEU A 22 -1.48 -15.10 17.16
N LEU A 23 -1.44 -16.41 16.97
CA LEU A 23 -1.42 -17.42 18.02
C LEU A 23 -0.17 -18.33 17.89
N PRO A 24 1.04 -17.79 18.07
CA PRO A 24 2.25 -18.60 17.98
C PRO A 24 2.38 -19.54 19.17
N GLY A 25 2.83 -20.78 18.93
CA GLY A 25 3.33 -21.64 19.99
C GLY A 25 4.59 -21.05 20.64
N ASP A 26 4.83 -21.41 21.89
CA ASP A 26 6.00 -20.93 22.65
C ASP A 26 6.69 -22.05 23.41
N SER A 27 7.89 -21.78 23.93
CA SER A 27 8.62 -22.67 24.82
C SER A 27 7.85 -22.90 26.14
N PHE A 28 8.25 -23.91 26.90
CA PHE A 28 7.57 -24.27 28.16
C PHE A 28 7.50 -23.11 29.15
N SER A 29 6.34 -22.92 29.73
CA SER A 29 6.10 -21.95 30.79
C SER A 29 6.80 -22.37 32.10
N SER A 30 6.78 -23.67 32.43
CA SER A 30 7.42 -24.26 33.63
C SER A 30 8.94 -24.16 33.63
N ARG A 31 9.58 -24.03 32.45
CA ARG A 31 11.06 -24.00 32.27
C ARG A 31 11.79 -25.23 32.78
N GLN A 32 11.10 -26.28 33.22
CA GLN A 32 11.72 -27.49 33.71
C GLN A 32 12.61 -28.19 32.66
N PRO A 33 12.18 -28.32 31.38
CA PRO A 33 13.05 -28.84 30.32
C PRO A 33 13.85 -27.70 29.66
N ASP A 34 14.87 -27.19 30.32
CA ASP A 34 15.72 -26.07 29.86
C ASP A 34 17.11 -26.58 29.39
N PRO A 35 17.54 -26.22 28.14
CA PRO A 35 16.76 -25.61 27.07
C PRO A 35 15.93 -26.64 26.29
N VAL A 36 14.80 -26.19 25.74
CA VAL A 36 14.00 -26.98 24.80
C VAL A 36 14.39 -26.70 23.35
N LEU A 37 14.02 -27.61 22.43
CA LEU A 37 14.21 -27.41 21.01
C LEU A 37 13.56 -26.08 20.55
N GLN A 38 14.32 -25.29 19.78
CA GLN A 38 13.91 -23.97 19.26
C GLN A 38 13.75 -22.86 20.33
N GLN A 39 14.22 -23.06 21.52
CA GLN A 39 14.34 -22.02 22.54
C GLN A 39 15.56 -21.13 22.27
N ILE A 40 15.42 -19.82 22.48
CA ILE A 40 16.56 -18.91 22.54
C ILE A 40 17.20 -19.03 23.92
N GLU A 41 18.46 -19.44 23.96
CA GLU A 41 19.22 -19.53 25.20
C GLU A 41 19.75 -18.16 25.59
N THR A 42 19.24 -17.62 26.70
CA THR A 42 19.65 -16.32 27.25
C THR A 42 20.05 -16.48 28.70
N PRO A 43 21.36 -16.46 29.05
CA PRO A 43 21.82 -16.78 30.41
C PRO A 43 21.39 -15.74 31.46
N TRP A 44 21.02 -14.56 31.07
CA TRP A 44 20.64 -13.46 31.97
C TRP A 44 19.13 -13.21 32.07
N ASP A 45 18.30 -13.76 31.16
CA ASP A 45 16.86 -13.55 31.17
C ASP A 45 16.10 -14.69 30.47
N HIS A 46 15.55 -15.57 31.28
CA HIS A 46 14.75 -16.72 30.82
C HIS A 46 13.34 -16.34 30.29
N THR A 47 12.94 -15.08 30.37
CA THR A 47 11.66 -14.61 29.80
C THR A 47 11.77 -14.28 28.31
N ILE A 48 12.97 -14.13 27.78
CA ILE A 48 13.21 -13.88 26.36
C ILE A 48 13.00 -15.18 25.57
N ASN A 49 12.16 -15.09 24.57
CA ASN A 49 11.89 -16.17 23.63
C ASN A 49 11.75 -15.62 22.20
N ALA A 50 11.66 -16.48 21.19
CA ALA A 50 11.53 -16.07 19.79
C ALA A 50 10.32 -15.15 19.55
N ASN A 51 9.21 -15.37 20.27
CA ASN A 51 8.00 -14.58 20.13
C ASN A 51 8.13 -13.16 20.70
N SER A 52 9.16 -12.90 21.52
CA SER A 52 9.48 -11.54 21.99
C SER A 52 9.79 -10.58 20.83
N ALA A 53 10.22 -11.08 19.67
CA ALA A 53 10.41 -10.30 18.46
C ALA A 53 9.09 -9.68 17.92
N PHE A 54 7.93 -10.24 18.26
CA PHE A 54 6.64 -9.69 17.87
C PHE A 54 6.15 -8.53 18.75
N LYS A 55 6.73 -8.31 19.94
CA LYS A 55 6.32 -7.22 20.85
C LYS A 55 6.30 -5.84 20.19
N PRO A 56 7.39 -5.38 19.53
CA PRO A 56 7.44 -4.04 18.95
C PRO A 56 6.50 -3.88 17.74
N VAL A 57 6.10 -4.96 17.09
CA VAL A 57 5.25 -4.94 15.90
C VAL A 57 3.79 -5.33 16.19
N SER A 58 3.45 -5.65 17.43
CA SER A 58 2.08 -5.90 17.87
C SER A 58 1.47 -4.66 18.52
N ARG A 59 0.14 -4.51 18.42
CA ARG A 59 -0.66 -3.54 19.20
C ARG A 59 -1.01 -4.06 20.58
N TYR A 60 -1.17 -5.37 20.68
CA TYR A 60 -1.29 -6.09 21.94
C TYR A 60 -0.44 -7.35 21.86
N TRP A 61 0.34 -7.63 22.89
CA TRP A 61 1.14 -8.83 23.00
C TRP A 61 1.03 -9.39 24.41
N ASP A 62 0.77 -10.69 24.52
CA ASP A 62 0.74 -11.39 25.80
C ASP A 62 1.28 -12.81 25.64
N ARG A 63 1.73 -13.40 26.76
CA ARG A 63 2.17 -14.77 26.87
C ARG A 63 1.34 -15.47 27.93
N ILE A 64 0.64 -16.52 27.53
CA ILE A 64 -0.32 -17.23 28.36
C ILE A 64 0.42 -18.32 29.15
N GLU A 65 0.94 -17.96 30.30
CA GLU A 65 1.71 -18.86 31.14
C GLU A 65 0.83 -19.80 31.98
N ARG A 66 -0.45 -19.47 32.12
CA ARG A 66 -1.46 -20.26 32.84
C ARG A 66 -2.80 -20.15 32.12
N PRO A 67 -3.62 -21.24 32.10
CA PRO A 67 -4.88 -21.27 31.36
C PRO A 67 -5.85 -20.12 31.69
N GLU A 68 -5.96 -19.73 32.98
CA GLU A 68 -6.87 -18.67 33.41
C GLU A 68 -6.55 -17.29 32.83
N GLN A 69 -5.29 -17.02 32.44
CA GLN A 69 -4.91 -15.76 31.82
C GLN A 69 -5.55 -15.56 30.43
N LEU A 70 -5.89 -16.66 29.75
CA LEU A 70 -6.50 -16.62 28.43
C LEU A 70 -7.77 -15.75 28.40
N MET A 71 -8.58 -15.78 29.47
CA MET A 71 -9.84 -15.01 29.52
C MET A 71 -9.60 -13.51 29.36
N VAL A 72 -8.66 -12.95 30.10
CA VAL A 72 -8.35 -11.51 30.05
C VAL A 72 -7.58 -11.17 28.75
N ALA A 73 -6.64 -12.02 28.36
CA ALA A 73 -5.81 -11.80 27.16
C ALA A 73 -6.66 -11.77 25.88
N VAL A 74 -7.59 -12.71 25.70
CA VAL A 74 -8.51 -12.73 24.54
C VAL A 74 -9.38 -11.48 24.50
N LEU A 75 -9.95 -11.07 25.64
CA LEU A 75 -10.78 -9.86 25.69
C LEU A 75 -9.98 -8.59 25.39
N ASN A 76 -8.72 -8.51 25.85
CA ASN A 76 -7.83 -7.39 25.49
C ASN A 76 -7.44 -7.42 24.01
N ALA A 77 -7.14 -8.59 23.46
CA ALA A 77 -6.90 -8.74 22.02
C ALA A 77 -8.11 -8.27 21.21
N MET A 78 -9.33 -8.67 21.59
CA MET A 78 -10.56 -8.24 20.93
C MET A 78 -10.80 -6.74 21.00
N ARG A 79 -10.48 -6.09 22.13
CA ARG A 79 -10.56 -4.61 22.24
C ARG A 79 -9.66 -3.92 21.23
N VAL A 80 -8.44 -4.43 21.02
CA VAL A 80 -7.50 -3.91 20.03
C VAL A 80 -8.00 -4.20 18.61
N LEU A 81 -8.42 -5.43 18.33
CA LEU A 81 -8.87 -5.85 17.00
C LEU A 81 -10.11 -5.08 16.51
N THR A 82 -10.95 -4.62 17.44
CA THR A 82 -12.20 -3.89 17.13
C THR A 82 -12.10 -2.38 17.33
N ASP A 83 -10.95 -1.85 17.76
CA ASP A 83 -10.75 -0.41 17.88
C ASP A 83 -10.48 0.21 16.50
N PRO A 84 -11.21 1.25 16.08
CA PRO A 84 -11.02 1.84 14.76
C PRO A 84 -9.71 2.64 14.62
N VAL A 85 -9.03 2.98 15.73
CA VAL A 85 -7.79 3.79 15.75
C VAL A 85 -6.57 2.94 16.08
N GLU A 86 -6.65 2.15 17.17
CA GLU A 86 -5.51 1.38 17.70
C GLU A 86 -5.45 -0.05 17.18
N THR A 87 -6.28 -0.41 16.20
CA THR A 87 -6.26 -1.75 15.61
C THR A 87 -4.92 -2.09 14.96
N GLY A 88 -4.64 -3.37 14.87
CA GLY A 88 -3.41 -3.94 14.31
C GLY A 88 -3.22 -5.37 14.78
N ALA A 89 -2.00 -5.90 14.67
CA ALA A 89 -1.68 -7.25 15.13
C ALA A 89 -1.85 -7.38 16.64
N ALA A 90 -2.61 -8.38 17.08
CA ALA A 90 -2.68 -8.85 18.47
C ALA A 90 -2.04 -10.24 18.54
N THR A 91 -1.04 -10.40 19.39
CA THR A 91 -0.26 -11.65 19.51
C THR A 91 -0.47 -12.27 20.88
N LEU A 92 -0.95 -13.52 20.91
CA LEU A 92 -1.07 -14.32 22.12
C LEU A 92 -0.16 -15.54 21.98
N CYS A 93 0.93 -15.54 22.72
CA CYS A 93 1.89 -16.66 22.70
C CYS A 93 1.39 -17.77 23.62
N LEU A 94 1.35 -19.00 23.10
CA LEU A 94 0.78 -20.15 23.78
C LEU A 94 1.89 -21.18 24.10
N PRO A 95 2.43 -21.22 25.34
CA PRO A 95 3.41 -22.21 25.75
C PRO A 95 2.89 -23.62 25.61
N GLN A 96 3.76 -24.55 25.23
CA GLN A 96 3.41 -25.93 24.91
C GLN A 96 2.79 -26.67 26.10
N ASP A 97 3.32 -26.49 27.29
CA ASP A 97 2.81 -27.08 28.52
C ASP A 97 1.44 -26.50 28.92
N THR A 98 1.30 -25.17 28.87
CA THR A 98 0.04 -24.48 29.18
C THR A 98 -1.09 -24.92 28.25
N GLN A 99 -0.82 -25.17 26.97
CA GLN A 99 -1.82 -25.67 26.03
C GLN A 99 -2.36 -27.06 26.40
N ALA A 100 -1.59 -27.84 27.15
CA ALA A 100 -1.96 -29.18 27.59
C ALA A 100 -2.68 -29.19 28.96
N GLU A 101 -2.70 -28.10 29.69
CA GLU A 101 -3.38 -27.99 30.97
C GLU A 101 -4.90 -27.91 30.82
N ALA A 102 -5.60 -28.63 31.71
CA ALA A 102 -7.07 -28.51 31.79
C ALA A 102 -7.46 -27.36 32.73
N TYR A 103 -8.47 -26.61 32.33
CA TYR A 103 -9.05 -25.53 33.12
C TYR A 103 -10.56 -25.45 32.93
N ASP A 104 -11.28 -25.20 34.00
CA ASP A 104 -12.75 -25.10 33.99
C ASP A 104 -13.17 -23.65 33.69
N TYR A 105 -13.29 -23.34 32.38
CA TYR A 105 -13.70 -22.00 31.94
C TYR A 105 -15.17 -21.76 32.24
N PRO A 106 -15.53 -20.62 32.86
CA PRO A 106 -16.92 -20.33 33.16
C PRO A 106 -17.76 -20.08 31.90
N ASP A 107 -18.99 -20.55 31.86
CA ASP A 107 -19.90 -20.46 30.73
C ASP A 107 -20.05 -19.03 30.18
N TYR A 108 -20.08 -18.02 31.06
CA TYR A 108 -20.17 -16.62 30.63
C TYR A 108 -18.94 -16.15 29.82
N PHE A 109 -17.77 -16.77 29.97
CA PHE A 109 -16.60 -16.49 29.13
C PHE A 109 -16.84 -17.02 27.72
N LEU A 110 -17.41 -18.20 27.58
CA LEU A 110 -17.67 -18.87 26.30
C LEU A 110 -18.92 -18.34 25.59
N ALA A 111 -19.73 -17.51 26.27
CA ALA A 111 -20.92 -16.93 25.70
C ALA A 111 -20.61 -16.04 24.47
N LYS A 112 -21.47 -16.13 23.44
CA LYS A 112 -21.36 -15.30 22.23
C LYS A 112 -21.37 -13.81 22.59
N ARG A 113 -20.43 -13.05 22.03
CA ARG A 113 -20.33 -11.59 22.15
C ARG A 113 -20.41 -10.95 20.78
N ILE A 114 -21.03 -9.77 20.73
CA ILE A 114 -21.06 -8.92 19.53
C ILE A 114 -20.27 -7.65 19.86
N TRP A 115 -19.26 -7.38 19.04
CA TRP A 115 -18.44 -6.18 19.16
C TRP A 115 -18.93 -5.16 18.14
N HIS A 116 -19.38 -4.00 18.62
CA HIS A 116 -19.85 -2.91 17.77
C HIS A 116 -18.71 -1.92 17.54
N ILE A 117 -18.53 -1.51 16.29
CA ILE A 117 -17.57 -0.48 15.90
C ILE A 117 -18.37 0.75 15.45
N ASP A 118 -18.55 1.70 16.35
CA ASP A 118 -19.33 2.90 16.11
C ASP A 118 -18.53 3.95 15.32
N ARG A 119 -19.25 4.70 14.48
CA ARG A 119 -18.67 5.81 13.74
C ARG A 119 -18.56 7.04 14.64
N ARG A 120 -17.34 7.57 14.79
CA ARG A 120 -17.10 8.79 15.59
C ARG A 120 -17.68 10.00 14.87
N PRO A 121 -18.59 10.79 15.50
CA PRO A 121 -19.12 12.02 14.93
C PRO A 121 -18.11 13.16 14.99
N LEU A 122 -18.25 14.15 14.10
CA LEU A 122 -17.43 15.36 14.09
C LEU A 122 -17.83 16.32 15.20
N ASN A 123 -16.85 16.85 15.92
CA ASN A 123 -17.05 17.84 16.97
C ASN A 123 -17.55 19.17 16.39
N PRO A 124 -18.60 19.83 16.98
CA PRO A 124 -19.16 21.09 16.48
C PRO A 124 -18.16 22.23 16.31
N ARG A 125 -17.18 22.37 17.21
CA ARG A 125 -16.13 23.41 17.12
C ARG A 125 -15.27 23.18 15.88
N SER A 126 -14.73 21.97 15.69
CA SER A 126 -13.88 21.62 14.54
C SER A 126 -14.69 21.73 13.23
N LEU A 127 -15.97 21.35 13.25
CA LEU A 127 -16.87 21.53 12.11
C LEU A 127 -17.00 23.01 11.71
N HIS A 128 -17.23 23.89 12.68
CA HIS A 128 -17.36 25.34 12.42
C HIS A 128 -16.08 25.92 11.81
N GLU A 129 -14.93 25.57 12.38
CA GLU A 129 -13.61 26.01 11.90
C GLU A 129 -13.35 25.53 10.47
N ALA A 130 -13.56 24.24 10.19
CA ALA A 130 -13.37 23.66 8.86
C ALA A 130 -14.33 24.26 7.82
N ALA A 131 -15.60 24.39 8.16
CA ALA A 131 -16.60 25.00 7.27
C ALA A 131 -16.25 26.46 6.96
N THR A 132 -15.75 27.21 7.94
CA THR A 132 -15.31 28.60 7.75
C THR A 132 -14.11 28.69 6.83
N LEU A 133 -13.13 27.82 6.94
CA LEU A 133 -11.95 27.79 6.07
C LEU A 133 -12.33 27.37 4.64
N LEU A 134 -13.08 26.29 4.48
CA LEU A 134 -13.51 25.79 3.18
C LEU A 134 -14.42 26.77 2.45
N SER A 135 -15.34 27.45 3.15
CA SER A 135 -16.24 28.44 2.51
C SER A 135 -15.51 29.66 1.91
N LYS A 136 -14.25 29.86 2.26
CA LYS A 136 -13.40 30.93 1.73
C LYS A 136 -12.36 30.43 0.73
N ALA A 137 -12.23 29.13 0.57
CA ALA A 137 -11.24 28.52 -0.30
C ALA A 137 -11.51 28.85 -1.77
N LYS A 138 -10.47 29.27 -2.48
CA LYS A 138 -10.52 29.57 -3.92
C LYS A 138 -10.04 28.40 -4.77
N LYS A 139 -9.07 27.65 -4.27
CA LYS A 139 -8.42 26.52 -4.93
C LYS A 139 -8.31 25.33 -3.96
N PRO A 140 -9.45 24.80 -3.48
CA PRO A 140 -9.42 23.68 -2.55
C PRO A 140 -9.05 22.37 -3.25
N LEU A 141 -8.42 21.46 -2.50
CA LEU A 141 -8.13 20.09 -2.91
C LEU A 141 -8.60 19.13 -1.82
N ILE A 142 -9.11 17.97 -2.19
CA ILE A 142 -9.31 16.85 -1.28
C ILE A 142 -8.20 15.80 -1.54
N ILE A 143 -7.63 15.24 -0.45
CA ILE A 143 -6.75 14.09 -0.52
C ILE A 143 -7.45 12.90 0.12
N ALA A 144 -7.80 11.90 -0.69
CA ALA A 144 -8.42 10.67 -0.25
C ALA A 144 -7.38 9.63 0.15
N GLY A 145 -7.43 9.17 1.40
CA GLY A 145 -6.60 8.08 1.91
C GLY A 145 -7.40 6.81 2.16
N GLY A 146 -6.73 5.75 2.65
CA GLY A 146 -7.31 4.45 2.94
C GLY A 146 -8.50 4.48 3.91
N GLY A 147 -8.57 5.49 4.80
CA GLY A 147 -9.70 5.69 5.70
C GLY A 147 -11.04 5.89 4.98
N VAL A 148 -11.03 6.33 3.71
CA VAL A 148 -12.24 6.42 2.88
C VAL A 148 -12.81 5.03 2.61
N HIS A 149 -11.96 4.05 2.28
CA HIS A 149 -12.38 2.65 2.07
C HIS A 149 -12.84 1.99 3.37
N TYR A 150 -12.07 2.13 4.46
CA TYR A 150 -12.42 1.56 5.77
C TYR A 150 -13.73 2.13 6.31
N SER A 151 -14.00 3.40 6.06
CA SER A 151 -15.24 4.07 6.45
C SER A 151 -16.40 3.80 5.48
N GLN A 152 -16.17 3.11 4.36
CA GLN A 152 -17.16 2.95 3.28
C GLN A 152 -17.71 4.31 2.78
N ALA A 153 -16.81 5.27 2.61
CA ALA A 153 -17.15 6.67 2.33
C ALA A 153 -16.95 7.07 0.86
N ALA A 154 -16.68 6.13 -0.06
CA ALA A 154 -16.38 6.47 -1.46
C ALA A 154 -17.52 7.27 -2.13
N ASP A 155 -18.77 6.81 -2.03
CA ASP A 155 -19.92 7.53 -2.59
C ASP A 155 -20.16 8.87 -1.91
N THR A 156 -19.95 8.94 -0.57
CA THR A 156 -20.06 10.19 0.19
C THR A 156 -18.98 11.19 -0.23
N LEU A 157 -17.76 10.72 -0.49
CA LEU A 157 -16.66 11.54 -0.98
C LEU A 157 -16.93 12.09 -2.39
N ARG A 158 -17.40 11.23 -3.31
CA ARG A 158 -17.77 11.62 -4.68
C ARG A 158 -18.86 12.68 -4.65
N ASP A 159 -19.95 12.43 -3.94
CA ASP A 159 -21.07 13.35 -3.77
C ASP A 159 -20.64 14.69 -3.13
N PHE A 160 -19.72 14.68 -2.16
CA PHE A 160 -19.13 15.89 -1.59
C PHE A 160 -18.30 16.65 -2.63
N ALA A 161 -17.39 15.98 -3.33
CA ALA A 161 -16.51 16.57 -4.33
C ALA A 161 -17.29 17.22 -5.48
N GLU A 162 -18.27 16.52 -6.03
CA GLU A 162 -19.12 17.00 -7.13
C GLU A 162 -20.04 18.15 -6.68
N THR A 163 -20.66 18.05 -5.49
CA THR A 163 -21.53 19.09 -4.95
C THR A 163 -20.84 20.45 -4.88
N PHE A 164 -19.55 20.45 -4.47
CA PHE A 164 -18.80 21.71 -4.28
C PHE A 164 -17.81 22.00 -5.41
N GLY A 165 -17.61 21.08 -6.35
CA GLY A 165 -16.63 21.20 -7.43
C GLY A 165 -15.18 21.16 -6.94
N ILE A 166 -14.88 20.34 -5.95
CA ILE A 166 -13.55 20.22 -5.34
C ILE A 166 -12.83 18.99 -5.91
N PRO A 167 -11.66 19.11 -6.55
CA PRO A 167 -10.92 17.97 -7.06
C PRO A 167 -10.42 17.04 -5.94
N VAL A 168 -10.28 15.76 -6.28
CA VAL A 168 -9.82 14.70 -5.37
C VAL A 168 -8.56 14.05 -5.92
N GLY A 169 -7.46 14.15 -5.16
CA GLY A 169 -6.24 13.36 -5.35
C GLY A 169 -6.22 12.15 -4.43
N GLU A 170 -5.79 11.01 -4.92
CA GLU A 170 -5.81 9.74 -4.18
C GLU A 170 -4.40 9.34 -3.73
N THR A 171 -4.26 8.92 -2.46
CA THR A 171 -3.03 8.26 -1.99
C THR A 171 -2.99 6.81 -2.47
N GLN A 172 -1.86 6.12 -2.35
CA GLN A 172 -1.77 4.68 -2.67
C GLN A 172 -2.88 3.86 -1.98
N ALA A 173 -3.11 4.09 -0.69
CA ALA A 173 -4.15 3.39 0.07
C ALA A 173 -5.57 3.90 -0.20
N GLY A 174 -5.70 5.09 -0.77
CA GLY A 174 -6.98 5.70 -1.14
C GLY A 174 -7.40 5.45 -2.59
N LYS A 175 -6.50 4.93 -3.42
CA LYS A 175 -6.77 4.71 -4.84
C LYS A 175 -7.98 3.80 -5.05
N SER A 176 -8.77 4.08 -6.06
CA SER A 176 -10.12 3.58 -6.34
C SER A 176 -11.24 4.12 -5.43
N ALA A 177 -10.99 5.10 -4.57
CA ALA A 177 -12.08 5.82 -3.89
C ALA A 177 -12.91 6.66 -4.86
N MET A 178 -12.29 7.12 -5.95
CA MET A 178 -12.94 7.80 -7.08
C MET A 178 -12.80 6.95 -8.35
N SER A 179 -13.81 6.98 -9.21
CA SER A 179 -13.64 6.49 -10.58
C SER A 179 -12.73 7.44 -11.36
N TRP A 180 -11.86 6.90 -12.22
CA TRP A 180 -11.07 7.74 -13.14
C TRP A 180 -11.94 8.59 -14.10
N LYS A 181 -13.21 8.19 -14.29
CA LYS A 181 -14.22 8.89 -15.12
C LYS A 181 -14.92 10.04 -14.39
N ASP A 182 -14.80 10.11 -13.06
CA ASP A 182 -15.44 11.16 -12.28
C ASP A 182 -14.80 12.51 -12.58
N SER A 183 -15.61 13.54 -12.80
CA SER A 183 -15.17 14.88 -13.22
C SER A 183 -14.24 15.58 -12.23
N MET A 184 -14.27 15.15 -10.95
CA MET A 184 -13.43 15.69 -9.89
C MET A 184 -12.26 14.77 -9.54
N SER A 185 -12.07 13.63 -10.22
CA SER A 185 -10.92 12.75 -10.00
C SER A 185 -9.68 13.27 -10.72
N VAL A 186 -8.65 13.66 -9.99
CA VAL A 186 -7.37 14.09 -10.58
C VAL A 186 -6.26 13.03 -10.43
N GLY A 187 -6.63 11.83 -10.00
CA GLY A 187 -5.76 10.67 -9.90
C GLY A 187 -4.86 10.68 -8.68
N ALA A 188 -3.72 10.03 -8.80
CA ALA A 188 -2.78 9.83 -7.71
C ALA A 188 -2.07 11.13 -7.28
N ILE A 189 -1.71 11.25 -5.97
CA ILE A 189 -0.99 12.39 -5.43
C ILE A 189 0.34 11.97 -4.79
N GLY A 190 1.34 12.85 -4.81
CA GLY A 190 2.62 12.70 -4.14
C GLY A 190 3.74 12.22 -5.06
N VAL A 191 4.73 11.49 -4.50
CA VAL A 191 5.91 11.00 -5.25
C VAL A 191 5.51 10.20 -6.49
N THR A 192 4.51 9.34 -6.35
CA THR A 192 3.95 8.54 -7.44
C THR A 192 2.63 9.14 -7.96
N GLY A 193 2.49 10.45 -7.85
CA GLY A 193 1.31 11.19 -8.27
C GLY A 193 1.27 11.50 -9.76
N THR A 194 0.10 11.93 -10.22
CA THR A 194 -0.15 12.46 -11.56
C THR A 194 0.33 13.90 -11.67
N SER A 195 0.62 14.38 -12.87
CA SER A 195 0.90 15.82 -13.07
C SER A 195 -0.28 16.69 -12.65
N ALA A 196 -1.50 16.27 -12.94
CA ALA A 196 -2.72 17.00 -12.58
C ALA A 196 -2.86 17.17 -11.06
N ALA A 197 -2.81 16.09 -10.29
CA ALA A 197 -2.97 16.16 -8.83
C ALA A 197 -1.84 16.94 -8.16
N ASN A 198 -0.60 16.75 -8.60
CA ASN A 198 0.57 17.42 -8.02
C ASN A 198 0.59 18.93 -8.32
N LEU A 199 0.23 19.36 -9.53
CA LEU A 199 0.10 20.77 -9.86
C LEU A 199 -1.02 21.45 -9.06
N ILE A 200 -2.18 20.79 -8.95
CA ILE A 200 -3.29 21.30 -8.13
C ILE A 200 -2.91 21.39 -6.67
N ALA A 201 -2.19 20.40 -6.13
CA ALA A 201 -1.74 20.41 -4.73
C ALA A 201 -0.75 21.54 -4.43
N ASN A 202 0.14 21.84 -5.37
CA ASN A 202 1.13 22.92 -5.23
C ASN A 202 0.47 24.31 -5.21
N ASP A 203 -0.65 24.48 -5.93
CA ASP A 203 -1.39 25.75 -6.06
C ASP A 203 -2.58 25.86 -5.08
N ALA A 204 -2.85 24.81 -4.28
CA ALA A 204 -3.98 24.76 -3.36
C ALA A 204 -3.83 25.76 -2.20
N ASP A 205 -4.91 26.47 -1.87
CA ASP A 205 -5.01 27.34 -0.70
C ASP A 205 -5.55 26.62 0.54
N VAL A 206 -6.43 25.63 0.34
CA VAL A 206 -6.96 24.77 1.42
C VAL A 206 -6.94 23.32 0.94
N VAL A 207 -6.42 22.41 1.76
CA VAL A 207 -6.44 20.97 1.49
C VAL A 207 -7.23 20.25 2.57
N LEU A 208 -8.29 19.54 2.18
CA LEU A 208 -9.05 18.64 3.03
C LEU A 208 -8.50 17.22 2.89
N VAL A 209 -7.76 16.77 3.89
CA VAL A 209 -7.22 15.41 3.94
C VAL A 209 -8.24 14.49 4.59
N VAL A 210 -8.63 13.42 3.91
CA VAL A 210 -9.66 12.49 4.37
C VAL A 210 -9.07 11.09 4.55
N GLY A 211 -8.94 10.64 5.79
CA GLY A 211 -8.49 9.28 6.11
C GLY A 211 -7.09 8.91 5.65
N SER A 212 -6.20 9.89 5.49
CA SER A 212 -4.78 9.69 5.16
C SER A 212 -3.91 9.97 6.38
N ARG A 213 -2.69 9.41 6.40
CA ARG A 213 -1.67 9.73 7.42
C ARG A 213 -0.69 10.81 6.97
N LEU A 214 -0.85 11.37 5.77
CA LEU A 214 0.10 12.29 5.14
C LEU A 214 1.55 11.81 5.29
N GLN A 215 1.80 10.60 4.79
CA GLN A 215 3.14 10.01 4.79
C GLN A 215 4.06 10.72 3.80
N ASP A 216 5.35 10.46 3.91
CA ASP A 216 6.40 11.03 3.09
C ASP A 216 6.09 10.97 1.58
N PHE A 217 5.69 9.80 1.10
CA PHE A 217 5.29 9.60 -0.29
C PHE A 217 4.11 10.47 -0.74
N THR A 218 3.07 10.59 0.08
CA THR A 218 1.89 11.40 -0.22
C THR A 218 2.22 12.90 -0.28
N THR A 219 3.17 13.34 0.53
CA THR A 219 3.55 14.75 0.63
C THR A 219 4.73 15.13 -0.26
N ALA A 220 5.24 14.20 -1.08
CA ALA A 220 6.48 14.39 -1.83
C ALA A 220 7.58 14.99 -0.94
N SER A 221 7.87 14.30 0.17
CA SER A 221 8.81 14.75 1.20
C SER A 221 8.53 16.15 1.72
N LYS A 222 7.23 16.47 1.92
CA LYS A 222 6.71 17.77 2.37
C LYS A 222 6.94 18.95 1.42
N GLN A 223 7.14 18.68 0.13
CA GLN A 223 7.30 19.71 -0.90
C GLN A 223 6.05 19.99 -1.71
N ILE A 224 5.06 19.07 -1.69
CA ILE A 224 3.94 19.12 -2.63
C ILE A 224 3.00 20.31 -2.39
N PHE A 225 2.97 20.85 -1.18
CA PHE A 225 2.07 21.95 -0.81
C PHE A 225 2.78 23.28 -0.72
N SER A 226 2.09 24.35 -1.11
CA SER A 226 2.50 25.72 -0.82
C SER A 226 2.78 25.90 0.68
N PRO A 227 3.79 26.70 1.07
CA PRO A 227 4.04 27.01 2.48
C PRO A 227 2.83 27.60 3.22
N ASP A 228 1.98 28.34 2.53
CA ASP A 228 0.82 29.05 3.11
C ASP A 228 -0.48 28.22 3.12
N VAL A 229 -0.46 27.00 2.57
CA VAL A 229 -1.64 26.13 2.51
C VAL A 229 -2.24 25.89 3.89
N LYS A 230 -3.57 25.94 3.99
CA LYS A 230 -4.32 25.53 5.18
C LYS A 230 -4.72 24.06 5.05
N LEU A 231 -4.29 23.25 6.01
CA LEU A 231 -4.59 21.84 6.05
C LEU A 231 -5.74 21.57 7.03
N LEU A 232 -6.78 20.92 6.54
CA LEU A 232 -7.89 20.34 7.31
C LEU A 232 -7.76 18.84 7.26
N HIS A 233 -7.68 18.17 8.40
CA HIS A 233 -7.37 16.76 8.43
C HIS A 233 -8.48 15.94 9.11
N LEU A 234 -9.40 15.42 8.31
CA LEU A 234 -10.44 14.51 8.75
C LEU A 234 -9.85 13.10 8.92
N ASN A 235 -9.66 12.71 10.18
CA ASN A 235 -9.04 11.44 10.53
C ASN A 235 -9.61 10.88 11.83
N ILE A 236 -9.76 9.56 11.90
CA ILE A 236 -10.20 8.87 13.10
C ILE A 236 -9.12 8.89 14.20
N SER A 237 -7.83 9.03 13.82
CA SER A 237 -6.68 9.16 14.70
C SER A 237 -6.37 10.65 14.92
N GLN A 238 -6.44 11.10 16.16
CA GLN A 238 -6.04 12.46 16.52
C GLN A 238 -4.55 12.72 16.27
N TYR A 239 -3.71 11.72 16.52
CA TYR A 239 -2.27 11.81 16.28
C TYR A 239 -1.95 12.10 14.81
N ASP A 240 -2.62 11.42 13.88
CA ASP A 240 -2.43 11.69 12.45
C ASP A 240 -3.10 13.01 12.04
N GLY A 241 -4.24 13.34 12.64
CA GLY A 241 -4.99 14.55 12.36
C GLY A 241 -4.28 15.86 12.71
N LEU A 242 -3.25 15.83 13.56
CA LEU A 242 -2.48 17.01 13.98
C LEU A 242 -1.18 17.20 13.18
N LYS A 243 -0.85 16.32 12.24
CA LYS A 243 0.37 16.45 11.44
C LYS A 243 0.38 17.72 10.59
N MET A 244 1.57 18.27 10.40
CA MET A 244 1.82 19.44 9.55
C MET A 244 0.99 20.67 9.95
N ASP A 245 0.75 20.86 11.25
CA ASP A 245 0.00 22.00 11.80
C ASP A 245 -1.42 22.12 11.22
N SER A 246 -2.06 20.98 10.99
CA SER A 246 -3.39 20.94 10.41
C SER A 246 -4.49 21.14 11.46
N VAL A 247 -5.63 21.66 11.03
CA VAL A 247 -6.87 21.68 11.82
C VAL A 247 -7.42 20.25 11.86
N ALA A 248 -7.35 19.61 13.04
CA ALA A 248 -7.79 18.24 13.20
C ALA A 248 -9.32 18.10 13.27
N LEU A 249 -9.88 17.36 12.36
CA LEU A 249 -11.29 16.94 12.30
C LEU A 249 -11.36 15.48 12.77
N HIS A 250 -11.40 15.29 14.10
CA HIS A 250 -11.31 13.97 14.71
C HIS A 250 -12.65 13.22 14.62
N ALA A 251 -12.88 12.56 13.50
CA ALA A 251 -14.11 11.83 13.20
C ALA A 251 -13.88 10.70 12.19
N ASP A 252 -14.87 9.82 12.04
CA ASP A 252 -14.99 8.88 10.94
C ASP A 252 -15.18 9.63 9.62
N ALA A 253 -14.56 9.13 8.53
CA ALA A 253 -14.54 9.85 7.26
C ALA A 253 -15.94 10.06 6.68
N LYS A 254 -16.82 9.04 6.71
CA LYS A 254 -18.20 9.15 6.20
C LYS A 254 -19.02 10.15 7.02
N SER A 255 -19.07 9.96 8.34
CA SER A 255 -19.79 10.84 9.25
C SER A 255 -19.29 12.28 9.21
N GLY A 256 -17.96 12.46 9.08
CA GLY A 256 -17.33 13.78 8.97
C GLY A 256 -17.71 14.50 7.68
N LEU A 257 -17.61 13.82 6.53
CA LEU A 257 -17.98 14.37 5.22
C LEU A 257 -19.47 14.73 5.14
N GLU A 258 -20.37 13.85 5.62
CA GLU A 258 -21.81 14.11 5.64
C GLU A 258 -22.15 15.35 6.47
N THR A 259 -21.50 15.50 7.64
CA THR A 259 -21.72 16.63 8.53
C THR A 259 -21.16 17.92 7.95
N LEU A 260 -19.96 17.87 7.36
CA LEU A 260 -19.31 19.01 6.71
C LEU A 260 -20.09 19.45 5.47
N LYS A 261 -20.61 18.51 4.67
CA LYS A 261 -21.48 18.79 3.51
C LYS A 261 -22.68 19.63 3.91
N LYS A 262 -23.42 19.20 4.93
CA LYS A 262 -24.60 19.94 5.43
C LYS A 262 -24.24 21.37 5.88
N SER A 263 -23.06 21.56 6.47
CA SER A 263 -22.60 22.88 6.89
C SER A 263 -22.25 23.79 5.73
N LEU A 264 -21.52 23.28 4.73
CA LEU A 264 -21.13 24.05 3.54
C LEU A 264 -22.31 24.38 2.63
N GLN A 265 -23.30 23.49 2.51
CA GLN A 265 -24.53 23.78 1.75
C GLN A 265 -25.28 24.99 2.31
N LYS A 266 -25.30 25.17 3.65
CA LYS A 266 -25.91 26.35 4.28
C LYS A 266 -25.20 27.67 3.91
N SER A 267 -23.90 27.63 3.60
CA SER A 267 -23.14 28.80 3.17
C SER A 267 -23.28 29.12 1.69
N GLY A 268 -23.89 28.23 0.91
CA GLY A 268 -23.98 28.35 -0.56
C GLY A 268 -22.64 28.21 -1.26
N TYR A 269 -21.64 27.60 -0.61
CA TYR A 269 -20.29 27.49 -1.15
C TYR A 269 -20.25 26.62 -2.41
N GLN A 270 -19.52 27.08 -3.39
CA GLN A 270 -19.06 26.33 -4.56
C GLN A 270 -17.73 26.93 -5.05
N THR A 271 -16.88 26.10 -5.64
CA THR A 271 -15.65 26.57 -6.28
C THR A 271 -15.94 27.45 -7.49
N ASN A 272 -15.02 28.34 -7.81
CA ASN A 272 -15.12 29.21 -8.99
C ASN A 272 -15.17 28.36 -10.28
N PRO A 273 -16.01 28.72 -11.27
CA PRO A 273 -16.06 28.07 -12.58
C PRO A 273 -14.70 28.00 -13.30
N GLU A 274 -13.87 29.03 -13.19
CA GLU A 274 -12.52 29.04 -13.80
C GLU A 274 -11.59 28.00 -13.18
N TYR A 275 -11.68 27.80 -11.86
CA TYR A 275 -10.94 26.74 -11.19
C TYR A 275 -11.38 25.36 -11.67
N ARG A 276 -12.68 25.12 -11.82
CA ARG A 276 -13.21 23.86 -12.36
C ARG A 276 -12.78 23.60 -13.80
N LYS A 277 -12.67 24.64 -14.63
CA LYS A 277 -12.12 24.53 -15.99
C LYS A 277 -10.64 24.12 -15.97
N LEU A 278 -9.85 24.73 -15.09
CA LEU A 278 -8.43 24.36 -14.90
C LEU A 278 -8.30 22.88 -14.48
N VAL A 279 -9.11 22.44 -13.51
CA VAL A 279 -9.13 21.03 -13.06
C VAL A 279 -9.44 20.09 -14.22
N ALA A 280 -10.49 20.39 -15.00
CA ALA A 280 -10.88 19.58 -16.16
C ALA A 280 -9.78 19.55 -17.25
N GLN A 281 -9.10 20.67 -17.48
CA GLN A 281 -7.97 20.74 -18.41
C GLN A 281 -6.83 19.84 -17.96
N LEU A 282 -6.37 19.97 -16.71
CA LEU A 282 -5.26 19.19 -16.18
C LEU A 282 -5.58 17.68 -16.15
N GLN A 283 -6.83 17.33 -15.81
CA GLN A 283 -7.30 15.94 -15.90
C GLN A 283 -7.24 15.41 -17.34
N SER A 284 -7.68 16.20 -18.31
CA SER A 284 -7.63 15.82 -19.73
C SER A 284 -6.21 15.63 -20.23
N GLU A 285 -5.31 16.56 -19.91
CA GLU A 285 -3.88 16.49 -20.25
C GLU A 285 -3.23 15.23 -19.67
N TRP A 286 -3.55 14.90 -18.40
CA TRP A 286 -3.07 13.67 -17.79
C TRP A 286 -3.60 12.41 -18.47
N ASN A 287 -4.88 12.38 -18.84
CA ASN A 287 -5.46 11.24 -19.53
C ASN A 287 -4.80 11.00 -20.91
N ILE A 288 -4.44 12.06 -21.62
CA ILE A 288 -3.67 11.98 -22.87
C ILE A 288 -2.28 11.37 -22.62
N GLU A 289 -1.61 11.77 -21.53
CA GLU A 289 -0.31 11.20 -21.16
C GLU A 289 -0.42 9.70 -20.81
N VAL A 290 -1.45 9.28 -20.08
CA VAL A 290 -1.71 7.85 -19.81
C VAL A 290 -1.91 7.08 -21.10
N ASP A 291 -2.73 7.60 -22.04
CA ASP A 291 -2.97 6.97 -23.35
C ASP A 291 -1.69 6.84 -24.17
N ARG A 292 -0.80 7.85 -24.10
CA ARG A 292 0.52 7.79 -24.72
C ARG A 292 1.39 6.71 -24.13
N LEU A 293 1.45 6.61 -22.79
CA LEU A 293 2.27 5.63 -22.06
C LEU A 293 1.76 4.19 -22.27
N TYR A 294 0.46 3.99 -22.37
CA TYR A 294 -0.15 2.69 -22.67
C TYR A 294 0.14 2.19 -24.09
N LYS A 295 0.58 3.08 -24.98
CA LYS A 295 0.93 2.75 -26.37
C LYS A 295 2.43 2.85 -26.65
N LEU A 296 3.23 3.14 -25.62
CA LEU A 296 4.68 3.29 -25.78
C LEU A 296 5.32 1.94 -26.12
N THR A 297 6.00 1.88 -27.25
CA THR A 297 6.69 0.68 -27.77
C THR A 297 8.19 0.90 -27.84
N SER A 298 8.96 -0.19 -27.85
CA SER A 298 10.38 -0.21 -28.13
C SER A 298 10.71 -1.36 -29.07
N GLU A 299 11.72 -1.18 -29.92
CA GLU A 299 12.26 -2.27 -30.77
C GLU A 299 13.06 -3.30 -29.97
N GLU A 300 13.54 -2.92 -28.78
CA GLU A 300 14.38 -3.76 -27.92
C GLU A 300 13.57 -4.76 -27.08
N GLY A 301 12.26 -4.51 -26.87
CA GLY A 301 11.39 -5.38 -26.07
C GLY A 301 10.17 -4.67 -25.50
N ASN A 302 9.47 -5.36 -24.60
CA ASN A 302 8.25 -4.81 -24.00
C ASN A 302 8.58 -3.70 -22.99
N VAL A 303 7.84 -2.59 -23.06
CA VAL A 303 7.88 -1.50 -22.11
C VAL A 303 6.91 -1.81 -20.97
N GLN A 304 7.29 -1.56 -19.70
CA GLN A 304 6.46 -1.87 -18.54
C GLN A 304 5.08 -1.21 -18.62
N THR A 305 5.01 0.07 -19.01
CA THR A 305 3.74 0.82 -19.08
C THR A 305 2.79 0.28 -20.15
N LEU A 306 3.30 -0.29 -21.25
CA LEU A 306 2.51 -0.96 -22.29
C LEU A 306 1.80 -2.21 -21.74
N ILE A 307 2.52 -3.02 -20.94
CA ILE A 307 1.95 -4.24 -20.32
C ILE A 307 0.92 -3.87 -19.25
N VAL A 308 1.20 -2.86 -18.41
CA VAL A 308 0.25 -2.33 -17.42
C VAL A 308 -1.01 -1.82 -18.11
N GLY A 309 -0.87 -1.08 -19.23
CA GLY A 309 -2.00 -0.60 -20.02
C GLY A 309 -2.84 -1.73 -20.61
N ALA A 310 -2.18 -2.75 -21.19
CA ALA A 310 -2.87 -3.91 -21.76
C ALA A 310 -3.68 -4.69 -20.70
N LEU A 311 -3.15 -4.81 -19.48
CA LEU A 311 -3.87 -5.43 -18.37
C LEU A 311 -5.06 -4.57 -17.91
N ASN A 312 -4.86 -3.25 -17.75
CA ASN A 312 -5.93 -2.35 -17.32
C ASN A 312 -7.10 -2.29 -18.31
N GLU A 313 -6.80 -2.27 -19.62
CA GLU A 313 -7.82 -2.30 -20.69
C GLU A 313 -8.57 -3.63 -20.77
N PHE A 314 -7.95 -4.72 -20.31
CA PHE A 314 -8.54 -6.06 -20.35
C PHE A 314 -9.45 -6.35 -19.16
N MET A 315 -9.10 -5.87 -17.96
CA MET A 315 -9.83 -6.17 -16.73
C MET A 315 -11.25 -5.58 -16.76
N ALA A 316 -12.21 -6.36 -16.25
CA ALA A 316 -13.56 -5.87 -16.02
C ALA A 316 -13.63 -4.94 -14.79
N PRO A 317 -14.64 -4.09 -14.67
CA PRO A 317 -14.75 -3.15 -13.53
C PRO A 317 -14.77 -3.82 -12.15
N GLU A 318 -15.34 -5.02 -12.05
CA GLU A 318 -15.40 -5.81 -10.81
C GLU A 318 -14.12 -6.58 -10.49
N ASP A 319 -13.17 -6.68 -11.42
CA ASP A 319 -11.90 -7.34 -11.19
C ASP A 319 -11.01 -6.51 -10.25
N VAL A 320 -10.17 -7.18 -9.49
CA VAL A 320 -9.24 -6.54 -8.55
C VAL A 320 -7.80 -6.72 -9.01
N ILE A 321 -7.06 -5.61 -9.07
CA ILE A 321 -5.60 -5.61 -9.21
C ILE A 321 -4.94 -5.54 -7.84
N LEU A 322 -3.92 -6.37 -7.63
CA LEU A 322 -3.13 -6.38 -6.40
C LEU A 322 -1.63 -6.33 -6.70
N CYS A 323 -0.92 -5.47 -5.99
CA CYS A 323 0.54 -5.36 -6.00
C CYS A 323 1.05 -4.90 -4.63
N ALA A 324 2.37 -4.88 -4.40
CA ALA A 324 2.94 -4.39 -3.15
C ALA A 324 4.21 -3.55 -3.33
N ALA A 325 5.25 -4.08 -3.97
CA ALA A 325 6.57 -3.45 -3.93
C ALA A 325 7.26 -3.39 -5.31
N GLY A 326 8.36 -2.66 -5.38
CA GLY A 326 9.17 -2.48 -6.60
C GLY A 326 8.79 -1.24 -7.40
N SER A 327 8.99 -1.26 -8.72
CA SER A 327 8.64 -0.17 -9.64
C SER A 327 7.15 -0.12 -9.98
N LEU A 328 6.49 -1.26 -9.96
CA LEU A 328 5.08 -1.43 -10.31
C LEU A 328 4.12 -0.57 -9.48
N PRO A 329 4.24 -0.45 -8.14
CA PRO A 329 3.38 0.44 -7.36
C PRO A 329 3.36 1.89 -7.84
N GLY A 330 4.49 2.39 -8.32
CA GLY A 330 4.58 3.74 -8.87
C GLY A 330 3.76 3.90 -10.14
N ASP A 331 3.95 3.01 -11.09
CA ASP A 331 3.22 3.03 -12.36
C ASP A 331 1.73 2.75 -12.17
N LEU A 332 1.38 1.77 -11.34
CA LEU A 332 -0.03 1.48 -11.03
C LEU A 332 -0.71 2.68 -10.36
N HIS A 333 -0.05 3.36 -9.42
CA HIS A 333 -0.64 4.53 -8.77
C HIS A 333 -0.95 5.65 -9.78
N ARG A 334 0.00 5.92 -10.68
CA ARG A 334 -0.14 6.97 -11.70
C ARG A 334 -1.13 6.62 -12.80
N LEU A 335 -1.02 5.41 -13.34
CA LEU A 335 -1.61 5.07 -14.63
C LEU A 335 -2.91 4.28 -14.52
N TRP A 336 -3.10 3.54 -13.40
CA TRP A 336 -4.23 2.63 -13.27
C TRP A 336 -5.57 3.37 -13.24
N ARG A 337 -6.45 3.03 -14.16
CA ARG A 337 -7.79 3.58 -14.30
C ARG A 337 -8.79 2.70 -13.55
N SER A 338 -9.00 3.00 -12.27
CA SER A 338 -10.00 2.32 -11.43
C SER A 338 -11.40 2.81 -11.74
N GLU A 339 -12.38 1.90 -11.83
CA GLU A 339 -13.78 2.26 -12.09
C GLU A 339 -14.66 2.12 -10.84
N LEU A 340 -14.39 1.13 -10.00
CA LEU A 340 -15.17 0.85 -8.79
C LEU A 340 -14.31 0.95 -7.52
N PRO A 341 -14.92 1.29 -6.38
CA PRO A 341 -14.22 1.25 -5.10
C PRO A 341 -13.68 -0.15 -4.79
N LYS A 342 -12.47 -0.22 -4.21
CA LYS A 342 -11.78 -1.45 -3.79
C LYS A 342 -11.31 -2.37 -4.93
N ASN A 343 -11.39 -1.98 -6.19
CA ASN A 343 -10.83 -2.76 -7.29
C ASN A 343 -9.30 -2.59 -7.45
N TYR A 344 -8.68 -1.80 -6.60
CA TYR A 344 -7.25 -1.60 -6.50
C TYR A 344 -6.78 -1.89 -5.07
N HIS A 345 -5.89 -2.86 -4.91
CA HIS A 345 -5.30 -3.19 -3.61
C HIS A 345 -3.77 -3.08 -3.66
N MET A 346 -3.25 -2.26 -2.77
CA MET A 346 -1.80 -2.02 -2.67
C MET A 346 -1.36 -2.09 -1.21
N GLU A 347 -0.45 -3.00 -0.90
CA GLU A 347 0.28 -2.92 0.36
C GLU A 347 1.39 -1.90 0.22
N TYR A 348 1.20 -0.71 0.76
CA TYR A 348 2.15 0.39 0.62
C TYR A 348 2.60 1.03 1.93
N GLY A 349 1.94 0.75 3.04
CA GLY A 349 2.32 1.29 4.33
C GLY A 349 3.70 0.85 4.79
N TYR A 350 4.12 -0.33 4.39
CA TYR A 350 5.45 -0.90 4.64
C TYR A 350 6.20 -1.29 3.36
N SER A 351 5.50 -1.43 2.23
CA SER A 351 6.04 -1.84 0.91
C SER A 351 6.76 -3.18 0.98
N CYS A 352 6.05 -4.19 1.46
CA CYS A 352 6.61 -5.51 1.75
C CYS A 352 6.72 -6.36 0.48
N MET A 353 7.94 -6.59 -0.02
CA MET A 353 8.18 -7.53 -1.12
C MET A 353 7.78 -8.95 -0.72
N GLY A 354 7.17 -9.70 -1.64
CA GLY A 354 6.65 -11.05 -1.41
C GLY A 354 5.24 -11.09 -0.84
N TYR A 355 4.60 -9.94 -0.58
CA TYR A 355 3.20 -9.88 -0.15
C TYR A 355 2.24 -10.30 -1.26
N GLU A 356 2.58 -10.07 -2.51
CA GLU A 356 1.67 -10.05 -3.65
C GLU A 356 0.87 -11.35 -3.79
N VAL A 357 1.51 -12.51 -3.80
CA VAL A 357 0.84 -13.81 -3.99
C VAL A 357 -0.02 -14.17 -2.76
N ALA A 358 0.55 -14.02 -1.56
CA ALA A 358 -0.18 -14.29 -0.31
C ALA A 358 -1.34 -13.33 -0.10
N GLY A 359 -1.13 -12.03 -0.36
CA GLY A 359 -2.16 -11.00 -0.33
C GLY A 359 -3.25 -11.26 -1.37
N GLY A 360 -2.87 -11.75 -2.56
CA GLY A 360 -3.79 -12.16 -3.61
C GLY A 360 -4.71 -13.29 -3.18
N LEU A 361 -4.18 -14.34 -2.57
CA LEU A 361 -4.99 -15.41 -1.99
C LEU A 361 -5.99 -14.86 -0.97
N GLY A 362 -5.52 -14.04 -0.02
CA GLY A 362 -6.39 -13.44 0.99
C GLY A 362 -7.47 -12.54 0.40
N ALA A 363 -7.12 -11.70 -0.58
CA ALA A 363 -8.09 -10.85 -1.28
C ALA A 363 -9.15 -11.68 -2.02
N LYS A 364 -8.74 -12.73 -2.76
CA LYS A 364 -9.67 -13.59 -3.48
C LYS A 364 -10.64 -14.32 -2.55
N LEU A 365 -10.18 -14.78 -1.40
CA LEU A 365 -11.02 -15.38 -0.36
C LEU A 365 -12.08 -14.41 0.21
N ALA A 366 -11.85 -13.11 0.11
CA ALA A 366 -12.75 -12.06 0.58
C ALA A 366 -13.63 -11.46 -0.53
N MET A 367 -13.44 -11.86 -1.78
CA MET A 367 -14.20 -11.37 -2.93
C MET A 367 -15.44 -12.23 -3.18
N ASP A 368 -16.58 -11.59 -3.40
CA ASP A 368 -17.82 -12.27 -3.79
C ASP A 368 -17.90 -12.53 -5.29
N GLN A 369 -17.22 -11.74 -6.12
CA GLN A 369 -17.26 -11.79 -7.59
C GLN A 369 -16.01 -11.20 -8.23
N GLY A 370 -15.86 -11.40 -9.53
CA GLY A 370 -14.73 -10.86 -10.31
C GLY A 370 -13.47 -11.74 -10.23
N GLU A 371 -12.51 -11.42 -11.09
CA GLU A 371 -11.21 -12.06 -11.12
C GLU A 371 -10.20 -11.23 -10.30
N LEU A 372 -9.22 -11.91 -9.71
CA LEU A 372 -8.10 -11.27 -9.06
C LEU A 372 -6.86 -11.41 -9.94
N TYR A 373 -6.19 -10.29 -10.19
CA TYR A 373 -4.90 -10.23 -10.86
C TYR A 373 -3.84 -9.74 -9.89
N VAL A 374 -2.85 -10.58 -9.65
CA VAL A 374 -1.62 -10.24 -8.90
C VAL A 374 -0.58 -9.82 -9.91
N ILE A 375 -0.18 -8.55 -9.91
CA ILE A 375 0.96 -8.11 -10.71
C ILE A 375 2.20 -8.01 -9.82
N VAL A 376 3.29 -8.67 -10.22
CA VAL A 376 4.48 -8.83 -9.38
C VAL A 376 5.75 -8.80 -10.21
N GLY A 377 6.81 -8.18 -9.67
CA GLY A 377 8.15 -8.26 -10.25
C GLY A 377 8.85 -9.58 -9.89
N ASP A 378 9.79 -9.99 -10.73
CA ASP A 378 10.59 -11.21 -10.59
C ASP A 378 11.26 -11.33 -9.21
N GLY A 379 11.89 -10.27 -8.71
CA GLY A 379 12.54 -10.26 -7.40
C GLY A 379 11.57 -10.44 -6.24
N SER A 380 10.39 -9.84 -6.31
CA SER A 380 9.35 -9.98 -5.27
C SER A 380 8.74 -11.39 -5.29
N TYR A 381 8.49 -11.93 -6.49
CA TYR A 381 8.00 -13.29 -6.67
C TYR A 381 8.96 -14.33 -6.08
N LEU A 382 10.28 -14.17 -6.29
CA LEU A 382 11.28 -15.08 -5.72
C LEU A 382 11.35 -15.04 -4.18
N MET A 383 10.94 -13.95 -3.56
CA MET A 383 10.98 -13.84 -2.08
C MET A 383 9.89 -14.67 -1.41
N LEU A 384 8.66 -14.64 -1.93
CA LEU A 384 7.56 -15.41 -1.36
C LEU A 384 6.43 -15.59 -2.39
N HIS A 385 6.41 -16.75 -3.03
CA HIS A 385 5.38 -17.15 -4.00
C HIS A 385 4.68 -18.45 -3.59
N THR A 386 5.14 -19.12 -2.54
CA THR A 386 4.72 -20.47 -2.17
C THR A 386 3.25 -20.57 -1.78
N GLU A 387 2.60 -19.43 -1.43
CA GLU A 387 1.16 -19.39 -1.14
C GLU A 387 0.29 -19.68 -2.39
N ILE A 388 0.89 -19.70 -3.57
CA ILE A 388 0.19 -20.20 -4.78
C ILE A 388 -0.17 -21.69 -4.63
N LEU A 389 0.64 -22.47 -3.89
CA LEU A 389 0.33 -23.85 -3.55
C LEU A 389 -0.85 -23.95 -2.58
N THR A 390 -0.97 -23.00 -1.65
CA THR A 390 -2.15 -22.90 -0.78
C THR A 390 -3.40 -22.58 -1.61
N ALA A 391 -3.31 -21.65 -2.56
CA ALA A 391 -4.40 -21.34 -3.49
C ALA A 391 -4.86 -22.58 -4.26
N LEU A 392 -3.94 -23.39 -4.76
CA LEU A 392 -4.26 -24.64 -5.44
C LEU A 392 -4.96 -25.67 -4.53
N LYS A 393 -4.48 -25.80 -3.27
CA LYS A 393 -5.09 -26.72 -2.28
C LYS A 393 -6.49 -26.30 -1.86
N GLU A 394 -6.73 -25.01 -1.76
CA GLU A 394 -8.02 -24.42 -1.39
C GLU A 394 -8.96 -24.26 -2.60
N HIS A 395 -8.53 -24.66 -3.80
CA HIS A 395 -9.28 -24.46 -5.05
C HIS A 395 -9.65 -22.99 -5.29
N VAL A 396 -8.79 -22.07 -4.90
CA VAL A 396 -8.95 -20.63 -5.07
C VAL A 396 -8.14 -20.18 -6.27
N LYS A 397 -8.80 -19.64 -7.29
CA LYS A 397 -8.14 -19.15 -8.50
C LYS A 397 -7.56 -17.75 -8.25
N ILE A 398 -6.26 -17.57 -8.52
CA ILE A 398 -5.57 -16.29 -8.64
C ILE A 398 -4.83 -16.22 -9.98
N ASN A 399 -4.83 -15.07 -10.65
CA ASN A 399 -4.09 -14.85 -11.89
C ASN A 399 -2.85 -14.03 -11.59
N VAL A 400 -1.66 -14.61 -11.78
CA VAL A 400 -0.38 -13.94 -11.55
C VAL A 400 0.16 -13.40 -12.88
N VAL A 401 0.44 -12.11 -12.95
CA VAL A 401 1.16 -11.46 -14.05
C VAL A 401 2.55 -11.10 -13.53
N LEU A 402 3.55 -11.86 -13.96
CA LEU A 402 4.94 -11.68 -13.53
C LEU A 402 5.69 -10.88 -14.58
N LEU A 403 6.17 -9.70 -14.19
CA LEU A 403 7.04 -8.85 -15.01
C LEU A 403 8.49 -9.14 -14.67
N ASP A 404 9.18 -9.82 -15.60
CA ASP A 404 10.60 -10.14 -15.48
C ASP A 404 11.44 -9.01 -16.11
N ASN A 405 12.08 -8.23 -15.25
CA ASN A 405 13.08 -7.21 -15.64
C ASN A 405 14.48 -7.55 -15.13
N SER A 406 14.70 -8.80 -14.73
CA SER A 406 15.96 -9.40 -14.30
C SER A 406 16.56 -8.74 -13.06
N GLY A 407 15.72 -8.33 -12.09
CA GLY A 407 16.21 -7.84 -10.80
C GLY A 407 15.36 -6.82 -10.08
N TYR A 408 15.97 -6.16 -9.11
CA TYR A 408 15.36 -5.13 -8.25
C TYR A 408 15.48 -3.74 -8.88
N GLN A 409 14.83 -3.53 -10.02
CA GLN A 409 15.03 -2.35 -10.86
C GLN A 409 14.61 -1.03 -10.19
N CYS A 410 13.67 -1.03 -9.26
CA CYS A 410 13.34 0.16 -8.49
C CYS A 410 14.56 0.67 -7.71
N ILE A 411 15.25 -0.21 -7.01
CA ILE A 411 16.43 0.15 -6.21
C ILE A 411 17.61 0.51 -7.13
N ARG A 412 17.77 -0.22 -8.25
CA ARG A 412 18.78 0.10 -9.25
C ARG A 412 18.60 1.51 -9.82
N ASN A 413 17.38 1.87 -10.17
CA ASN A 413 17.07 3.20 -10.70
C ASN A 413 17.34 4.29 -9.65
N LEU A 414 16.96 4.08 -8.39
CA LEU A 414 17.30 5.00 -7.29
C LEU A 414 18.81 5.18 -7.14
N GLN A 415 19.60 4.11 -7.25
CA GLN A 415 21.07 4.22 -7.22
C GLN A 415 21.59 5.06 -8.39
N MET A 416 21.11 4.79 -9.61
CA MET A 416 21.54 5.50 -10.83
C MET A 416 21.15 6.98 -10.79
N GLU A 417 19.94 7.31 -10.40
CA GLU A 417 19.43 8.68 -10.29
C GLU A 417 20.20 9.51 -9.24
N HIS A 418 20.79 8.84 -8.24
CA HIS A 418 21.57 9.47 -7.19
C HIS A 418 23.09 9.33 -7.38
N GLY A 419 23.52 9.11 -8.63
CA GLY A 419 24.93 9.16 -9.04
C GLY A 419 25.75 7.91 -8.75
N SER A 420 25.11 6.78 -8.36
CA SER A 420 25.77 5.48 -8.24
C SER A 420 25.77 4.73 -9.58
N VAL A 421 26.62 3.71 -9.70
CA VAL A 421 26.73 2.86 -10.90
C VAL A 421 25.69 1.71 -10.93
N GLY A 422 24.84 1.58 -9.92
CA GLY A 422 23.82 0.52 -9.85
C GLY A 422 24.42 -0.86 -9.59
N PHE A 423 24.84 -1.15 -8.36
CA PHE A 423 25.47 -2.41 -8.00
C PHE A 423 24.53 -3.35 -7.23
N GLY A 424 24.60 -4.67 -7.59
CA GLY A 424 24.01 -5.75 -6.81
C GLY A 424 22.48 -5.91 -6.90
N ASN A 425 21.80 -5.15 -7.77
CA ASN A 425 20.34 -5.17 -7.90
C ASN A 425 19.83 -5.92 -9.14
N GLU A 426 20.71 -6.36 -10.02
CA GLU A 426 20.37 -7.21 -11.15
C GLU A 426 20.81 -8.65 -10.89
N PHE A 427 20.09 -9.62 -11.45
CA PHE A 427 20.44 -11.03 -11.35
C PHE A 427 21.57 -11.35 -12.31
N ARG A 428 22.81 -11.03 -11.91
CA ARG A 428 24.02 -11.24 -12.72
C ARG A 428 24.95 -12.23 -12.09
N TYR A 429 25.62 -13.00 -12.93
CA TYR A 429 26.73 -13.83 -12.49
C TYR A 429 27.89 -12.96 -11.98
N ARG A 430 28.61 -13.47 -11.01
CA ARG A 430 29.85 -12.89 -10.52
C ARG A 430 30.97 -13.18 -11.54
N GLU A 431 31.63 -12.15 -12.00
CA GLU A 431 32.80 -12.28 -12.87
C GLU A 431 34.05 -12.66 -12.08
N LYS A 432 34.78 -13.67 -12.56
CA LYS A 432 35.98 -14.19 -11.89
C LYS A 432 37.10 -13.15 -11.79
N ASN A 433 37.25 -12.29 -12.79
CA ASN A 433 38.36 -11.34 -12.88
C ASN A 433 38.14 -10.08 -12.03
N SER A 434 36.93 -9.59 -11.94
CA SER A 434 36.57 -8.38 -11.20
C SER A 434 36.04 -8.67 -9.80
N ASP A 435 35.66 -9.91 -9.53
CA ASP A 435 34.92 -10.36 -8.32
C ASP A 435 33.65 -9.54 -8.07
N ARG A 436 33.01 -9.03 -9.14
CA ARG A 436 31.79 -8.22 -9.10
C ARG A 436 30.64 -8.92 -9.80
N LEU A 437 29.40 -8.56 -9.43
CA LEU A 437 28.15 -9.04 -10.05
C LEU A 437 27.87 -8.25 -11.34
N THR A 438 28.77 -8.33 -12.31
CA THR A 438 28.74 -7.60 -13.59
C THR A 438 28.72 -8.52 -14.82
N GLY A 439 28.66 -9.83 -14.61
CA GLY A 439 28.55 -10.82 -15.67
C GLY A 439 27.19 -10.82 -16.38
N GLU A 440 26.96 -11.84 -17.18
CA GLU A 440 25.69 -12.04 -17.88
C GLU A 440 24.52 -12.16 -16.89
N ILE A 441 23.32 -11.83 -17.36
CA ILE A 441 22.08 -12.03 -16.60
C ILE A 441 21.89 -13.52 -16.33
N THR A 442 21.63 -13.87 -15.08
CA THR A 442 21.28 -15.25 -14.67
C THR A 442 19.90 -15.61 -15.22
N PRO A 443 19.77 -16.59 -16.08
CA PRO A 443 18.47 -16.95 -16.64
C PRO A 443 17.61 -17.64 -15.58
N VAL A 444 16.43 -17.13 -15.36
CA VAL A 444 15.39 -17.76 -14.54
C VAL A 444 14.20 -18.04 -15.46
N ASP A 445 13.72 -19.29 -15.48
CA ASP A 445 12.53 -19.71 -16.21
C ASP A 445 11.36 -19.77 -15.23
N PHE A 446 10.70 -18.63 -15.05
CA PHE A 446 9.58 -18.53 -14.10
C PHE A 446 8.36 -19.34 -14.53
N LYS A 447 8.15 -19.50 -15.83
CA LYS A 447 7.09 -20.37 -16.36
C LYS A 447 7.29 -21.81 -15.88
N LYS A 448 8.46 -22.42 -16.13
CA LYS A 448 8.74 -23.78 -15.66
C LYS A 448 8.71 -23.89 -14.14
N TYR A 449 9.16 -22.86 -13.45
CA TYR A 449 9.13 -22.84 -12.01
C TYR A 449 7.71 -22.89 -11.46
N ALA A 450 6.79 -22.12 -12.03
CA ALA A 450 5.37 -22.16 -11.67
C ALA A 450 4.70 -23.48 -12.06
N GLU A 451 5.04 -24.03 -13.23
CA GLU A 451 4.56 -25.35 -13.68
C GLU A 451 4.96 -26.48 -12.71
N ALA A 452 6.18 -26.40 -12.14
CA ALA A 452 6.65 -27.35 -11.13
C ALA A 452 5.84 -27.31 -9.82
N LEU A 453 5.17 -26.20 -9.53
CA LEU A 453 4.24 -26.05 -8.40
C LEU A 453 2.80 -26.48 -8.75
N GLY A 454 2.53 -26.86 -10.02
CA GLY A 454 1.20 -27.27 -10.50
C GLY A 454 0.34 -26.11 -11.04
N VAL A 455 0.91 -24.92 -11.26
CA VAL A 455 0.23 -23.77 -11.85
C VAL A 455 0.19 -23.89 -13.37
N LYS A 456 -0.88 -23.49 -14.02
CA LYS A 456 -0.90 -23.31 -15.48
C LYS A 456 -0.12 -22.05 -15.84
N ALA A 457 1.09 -22.20 -16.35
CA ALA A 457 1.98 -21.08 -16.63
C ALA A 457 2.21 -20.89 -18.13
N PHE A 458 2.33 -19.62 -18.51
CA PHE A 458 2.47 -19.17 -19.89
C PHE A 458 3.62 -18.14 -19.98
N TYR A 459 4.19 -18.00 -21.17
CA TYR A 459 5.17 -16.98 -21.47
C TYR A 459 4.68 -16.14 -22.66
N ALA A 460 4.70 -14.82 -22.50
CA ALA A 460 4.35 -13.89 -23.56
C ALA A 460 5.60 -13.16 -24.07
N ASN A 461 5.90 -13.30 -25.37
CA ASN A 461 7.03 -12.62 -26.01
C ASN A 461 6.75 -11.13 -26.25
N ASN A 462 5.50 -10.79 -26.47
CA ASN A 462 5.08 -9.44 -26.82
C ASN A 462 3.66 -9.14 -26.29
N VAL A 463 3.24 -7.88 -26.40
CA VAL A 463 1.94 -7.42 -25.90
C VAL A 463 0.75 -8.10 -26.59
N SER A 464 0.87 -8.50 -27.85
CA SER A 464 -0.21 -9.18 -28.57
C SER A 464 -0.46 -10.57 -28.00
N GLU A 465 0.60 -11.35 -27.82
CA GLU A 465 0.54 -12.66 -27.14
C GLU A 465 0.04 -12.49 -25.69
N PHE A 466 0.50 -11.47 -24.97
CA PHE A 466 0.02 -11.19 -23.62
C PHE A 466 -1.49 -10.97 -23.57
N ARG A 467 -2.05 -10.19 -24.49
CA ARG A 467 -3.52 -9.97 -24.61
C ARG A 467 -4.30 -11.26 -24.90
N GLU A 468 -3.74 -12.14 -25.70
CA GLU A 468 -4.35 -13.46 -26.00
C GLU A 468 -4.31 -14.36 -24.75
N LEU A 469 -3.18 -14.40 -24.06
CA LEU A 469 -3.02 -15.17 -22.84
C LEU A 469 -3.91 -14.67 -21.69
N LEU A 470 -4.14 -13.37 -21.58
CA LEU A 470 -5.12 -12.84 -20.62
C LEU A 470 -6.52 -13.40 -20.86
N ARG A 471 -6.96 -13.53 -22.14
CA ARG A 471 -8.25 -14.15 -22.48
C ARG A 471 -8.27 -15.64 -22.13
N THR A 472 -7.17 -16.33 -22.40
CA THR A 472 -7.01 -17.76 -22.11
C THR A 472 -7.08 -18.00 -20.60
N THR A 473 -6.29 -17.28 -19.81
CA THR A 473 -6.20 -17.45 -18.36
C THR A 473 -7.48 -17.07 -17.63
N ARG A 474 -8.24 -16.10 -18.15
CA ARG A 474 -9.56 -15.77 -17.60
C ARG A 474 -10.54 -16.94 -17.62
N ASN A 475 -10.45 -17.78 -18.64
CA ASN A 475 -11.34 -18.95 -18.83
C ASN A 475 -10.84 -20.22 -18.12
N GLU A 476 -9.69 -20.17 -17.46
CA GLU A 476 -9.18 -21.29 -16.67
C GLU A 476 -9.88 -21.38 -15.31
N ASP A 477 -10.07 -22.59 -14.81
CA ASP A 477 -10.68 -22.84 -13.50
C ASP A 477 -9.66 -22.92 -12.35
N VAL A 478 -8.37 -22.79 -12.66
CA VAL A 478 -7.25 -22.92 -11.73
C VAL A 478 -6.37 -21.68 -11.75
N SER A 479 -5.53 -21.52 -10.75
CA SER A 479 -4.55 -20.44 -10.70
C SER A 479 -3.62 -20.48 -11.92
N THR A 480 -3.32 -19.31 -12.46
CA THR A 480 -2.50 -19.13 -13.65
C THR A 480 -1.32 -18.19 -13.40
N LEU A 481 -0.27 -18.33 -14.21
CA LEU A 481 0.83 -17.36 -14.25
C LEU A 481 1.15 -17.01 -15.71
N ILE A 482 1.23 -15.73 -16.01
CA ILE A 482 1.78 -15.23 -17.28
C ILE A 482 3.10 -14.52 -16.97
N GLU A 483 4.21 -15.08 -17.44
CA GLU A 483 5.52 -14.42 -17.42
C GLU A 483 5.64 -13.51 -18.65
N VAL A 484 6.05 -12.26 -18.43
CA VAL A 484 6.33 -11.27 -19.50
C VAL A 484 7.65 -10.62 -19.22
N LYS A 485 8.61 -10.73 -20.15
CA LYS A 485 9.84 -9.94 -20.07
C LYS A 485 9.58 -8.48 -20.41
N VAL A 486 10.08 -7.59 -19.55
CA VAL A 486 10.02 -6.14 -19.75
C VAL A 486 11.42 -5.53 -19.67
N LEU A 487 11.63 -4.47 -20.44
CA LEU A 487 12.89 -3.76 -20.44
C LEU A 487 13.15 -3.07 -19.09
N PRO A 488 14.35 -3.21 -18.51
CA PRO A 488 14.76 -2.46 -17.33
C PRO A 488 14.66 -0.94 -17.56
N GLY A 489 14.30 -0.18 -16.52
CA GLY A 489 14.26 1.28 -16.58
C GLY A 489 13.09 1.87 -17.37
N THR A 490 12.10 1.08 -17.77
CA THR A 490 10.91 1.55 -18.52
C THR A 490 9.72 1.91 -17.64
N MET A 491 9.95 2.10 -16.35
CA MET A 491 8.97 2.70 -15.43
C MET A 491 8.83 4.21 -15.65
N THR A 492 7.71 4.78 -15.22
CA THR A 492 7.47 6.22 -15.32
C THR A 492 8.38 7.04 -14.40
N GLY A 493 8.77 8.23 -14.84
CA GLY A 493 9.46 9.22 -14.00
C GLY A 493 8.57 9.93 -12.99
N GLY A 494 9.11 10.89 -12.25
CA GLY A 494 8.35 11.79 -11.38
C GLY A 494 7.58 12.86 -12.20
N TYR A 495 6.39 13.26 -11.71
CA TYR A 495 5.57 14.32 -12.28
C TYR A 495 5.35 15.42 -11.24
N HIS A 496 6.16 16.48 -11.29
CA HIS A 496 6.09 17.61 -10.35
C HIS A 496 6.17 17.18 -8.88
N SER A 497 7.03 16.20 -8.61
CA SER A 497 7.25 15.68 -7.27
C SER A 497 8.71 15.34 -7.05
N TRP A 498 9.11 15.39 -5.80
CA TRP A 498 10.44 14.99 -5.36
C TRP A 498 10.32 14.02 -4.19
N TRP A 499 11.30 13.13 -4.08
CA TRP A 499 11.40 12.21 -2.97
C TRP A 499 12.78 12.26 -2.34
N ARG A 500 12.82 12.50 -1.04
CA ARG A 500 14.07 12.54 -0.27
C ARG A 500 14.62 11.13 -0.10
N VAL A 501 15.71 10.86 -0.80
CA VAL A 501 16.51 9.63 -0.65
C VAL A 501 17.88 10.02 -0.09
N GLY A 502 18.42 9.22 0.83
CA GLY A 502 19.74 9.49 1.42
C GLY A 502 20.86 9.36 0.37
N VAL A 503 21.65 10.42 0.23
CA VAL A 503 22.84 10.45 -0.64
C VAL A 503 24.05 10.74 0.25
N PRO A 504 25.21 10.03 0.11
CA PRO A 504 26.40 10.29 0.90
C PRO A 504 26.88 11.74 0.80
N GLU A 505 27.22 12.34 1.93
CA GLU A 505 27.78 13.70 1.98
C GLU A 505 29.23 13.75 1.46
N VAL A 506 29.95 12.63 1.57
CA VAL A 506 31.32 12.49 1.10
C VAL A 506 31.42 11.29 0.18
N SER A 507 31.93 11.49 -1.02
CA SER A 507 32.14 10.43 -2.02
C SER A 507 33.34 10.79 -2.90
N ASN A 508 34.06 9.74 -3.35
CA ASN A 508 35.08 9.88 -4.39
C ASN A 508 34.44 9.90 -5.79
N CYS A 509 33.14 9.76 -5.91
CA CYS A 509 32.37 9.82 -7.15
C CYS A 509 31.74 11.20 -7.29
N GLU A 510 32.12 11.94 -8.32
CA GLU A 510 31.66 13.30 -8.60
C GLU A 510 30.13 13.36 -8.76
N THR A 511 29.54 12.40 -9.50
CA THR A 511 28.08 12.32 -9.70
C THR A 511 27.32 12.12 -8.40
N THR A 512 27.87 11.40 -7.43
CA THR A 512 27.27 11.24 -6.08
C THR A 512 27.36 12.54 -5.29
N THR A 513 28.47 13.27 -5.37
CA THR A 513 28.64 14.57 -4.73
C THR A 513 27.66 15.59 -5.28
N ASP A 514 27.50 15.67 -6.60
CA ASP A 514 26.51 16.53 -7.25
C ASP A 514 25.08 16.20 -6.85
N SER A 515 24.75 14.89 -6.73
CA SER A 515 23.44 14.44 -6.27
C SER A 515 23.17 14.85 -4.83
N ASN A 516 24.19 14.83 -3.95
CA ASN A 516 24.03 15.32 -2.57
C ASN A 516 23.77 16.84 -2.51
N LEU A 517 24.47 17.62 -3.33
CA LEU A 517 24.22 19.06 -3.43
C LEU A 517 22.79 19.36 -3.88
N LYS A 518 22.31 18.71 -4.94
CA LYS A 518 20.92 18.83 -5.42
C LYS A 518 19.91 18.42 -4.34
N MET A 519 20.14 17.32 -3.64
CA MET A 519 19.29 16.87 -2.53
C MET A 519 19.23 17.95 -1.42
N SER A 520 20.37 18.56 -1.09
CA SER A 520 20.45 19.62 -0.07
C SER A 520 19.66 20.87 -0.47
N GLU A 521 19.62 21.22 -1.75
CA GLU A 521 18.79 22.30 -2.28
C GLU A 521 17.30 21.98 -2.17
N GLU A 522 16.91 20.76 -2.54
CA GLU A 522 15.51 20.30 -2.46
C GLU A 522 15.02 20.23 -1.00
N ILE A 523 15.87 19.80 -0.05
CA ILE A 523 15.51 19.80 1.38
C ILE A 523 15.12 21.18 1.88
N ARG A 524 15.78 22.25 1.39
CA ARG A 524 15.46 23.64 1.80
C ARG A 524 14.08 24.11 1.33
N LYS A 525 13.52 23.50 0.28
CA LYS A 525 12.18 23.83 -0.23
C LYS A 525 11.08 23.13 0.57
N ALA A 526 11.39 22.05 1.27
CA ALA A 526 10.44 21.29 2.05
C ALA A 526 9.99 22.02 3.30
N ARG A 527 8.74 21.83 3.72
CA ARG A 527 8.28 22.31 5.04
C ARG A 527 9.10 21.63 6.14
N ALA A 528 9.47 22.41 7.15
CA ALA A 528 10.27 21.92 8.27
C ALA A 528 9.52 20.89 9.14
N TYR A 529 8.18 21.01 9.24
CA TYR A 529 7.32 20.16 10.08
C TYR A 529 6.00 19.79 9.39
#